data_96942635e5c778e20681f97d64e5982b
#
_entry.id   96942635e5c778e20681f97d64e5982b
#
_cell.length_a   1.000
_cell.length_b   1.000
_cell.length_c   1.000
_cell.angle_alpha   90.00
_cell.angle_beta   90.00
_cell.angle_gamma   90.00
#
_symmetry.space_group_name_H-M   'P 1'
#
loop_
_entity.id
_entity.type
_entity.pdbx_description
1 polymer ?
#
loop_
_entity_poly.entity_id
_entity_poly.type
_entity_poly.pdbx_seq_one_letter_code
_entity_poly.pdbx_strand_id
1 'polypeptide(L)'
;AIGLKVHEDWGATPSALSHALDVADEFDVQVALHADTLNEAGFMEDTMAAVKDRVLHMYHTEGAGGGHAPDLIKSAAYSNILPSSTNPTLPYTHNTVDEHLDMVMITHHLNASIPEDIAFADSRIRKETIAAEDVLQDMGVFSMVSSDSQAMGRVGEVVTRTWQVAHRMKEQRGPLDGDFEYHDNNRIK
;
A
#
# COMPACT_ATOMS: atom_id res chain seq x y z
N ALA A 1 -5.25 -23.95 -3.17
CA ALA A 1 -4.93 -22.53 -2.94
C ALA A 1 -5.66 -21.69 -3.98
N ILE A 2 -6.00 -20.46 -3.63
CA ILE A 2 -6.67 -19.50 -4.54
C ILE A 2 -5.70 -18.41 -5.02
N GLY A 3 -4.47 -18.43 -4.54
CA GLY A 3 -3.43 -17.48 -4.87
C GLY A 3 -2.18 -17.71 -4.03
N LEU A 4 -1.14 -16.96 -4.35
CA LEU A 4 0.15 -16.98 -3.66
C LEU A 4 0.43 -15.60 -3.06
N LYS A 5 1.07 -15.57 -1.89
CA LYS A 5 1.59 -14.35 -1.27
C LYS A 5 3.11 -14.40 -1.26
N VAL A 6 3.73 -13.38 -1.80
CA VAL A 6 5.16 -13.14 -1.66
C VAL A 6 5.36 -12.00 -0.66
N HIS A 7 6.26 -12.19 0.30
CA HIS A 7 6.54 -11.23 1.37
C HIS A 7 8.02 -11.22 1.71
N GLU A 8 8.57 -10.06 2.03
CA GLU A 8 9.99 -9.91 2.33
C GLU A 8 10.50 -10.80 3.46
N ASP A 9 9.71 -11.04 4.51
CA ASP A 9 10.08 -11.91 5.63
C ASP A 9 10.44 -13.33 5.20
N TRP A 10 9.92 -13.77 4.06
CA TRP A 10 10.15 -15.10 3.47
C TRP A 10 11.03 -15.04 2.22
N GLY A 11 11.41 -13.83 1.82
CA GLY A 11 12.17 -13.53 0.62
C GLY A 11 11.32 -13.03 -0.54
N ALA A 12 11.29 -11.71 -0.75
CA ALA A 12 10.66 -11.07 -1.91
C ALA A 12 11.70 -10.73 -2.99
N THR A 13 12.63 -11.66 -3.24
CA THR A 13 13.65 -11.50 -4.28
C THR A 13 13.03 -11.57 -5.68
N PRO A 14 13.66 -10.97 -6.71
CA PRO A 14 13.21 -11.12 -8.10
C PRO A 14 13.03 -12.58 -8.51
N SER A 15 13.91 -13.47 -8.04
CA SER A 15 13.81 -14.91 -8.32
C SER A 15 12.60 -15.56 -7.66
N ALA A 16 12.36 -15.29 -6.36
CA ALA A 16 11.20 -15.82 -5.64
C ALA A 16 9.89 -15.36 -6.29
N LEU A 17 9.83 -14.07 -6.63
CA LEU A 17 8.68 -13.49 -7.31
C LEU A 17 8.44 -14.12 -8.69
N SER A 18 9.51 -14.29 -9.49
CA SER A 18 9.38 -14.93 -10.80
C SER A 18 8.85 -16.35 -10.70
N HIS A 19 9.35 -17.16 -9.76
CA HIS A 19 8.85 -18.53 -9.56
C HIS A 19 7.39 -18.56 -9.09
N ALA A 20 7.00 -17.65 -8.20
CA ALA A 20 5.61 -17.55 -7.77
C ALA A 20 4.67 -17.20 -8.95
N LEU A 21 5.11 -16.30 -9.81
CA LEU A 21 4.36 -15.92 -11.00
C LEU A 21 4.34 -17.05 -12.07
N ASP A 22 5.42 -17.82 -12.22
CA ASP A 22 5.44 -18.99 -13.13
C ASP A 22 4.41 -20.05 -12.68
N VAL A 23 4.30 -20.28 -11.36
CA VAL A 23 3.25 -21.17 -10.80
C VAL A 23 1.86 -20.57 -10.97
N ALA A 24 1.73 -19.26 -10.81
CA ALA A 24 0.44 -18.59 -10.98
C ALA A 24 -0.06 -18.68 -12.42
N ASP A 25 0.84 -18.55 -13.39
CA ASP A 25 0.52 -18.71 -14.83
C ASP A 25 0.10 -20.17 -15.14
N GLU A 26 0.75 -21.17 -14.52
CA GLU A 26 0.42 -22.59 -14.74
C GLU A 26 -0.95 -22.96 -14.17
N PHE A 27 -1.30 -22.41 -12.98
CA PHE A 27 -2.52 -22.81 -12.25
C PHE A 27 -3.65 -21.79 -12.29
N ASP A 28 -3.51 -20.73 -13.07
CA ASP A 28 -4.49 -19.64 -13.20
C ASP A 28 -4.91 -19.09 -11.82
N VAL A 29 -3.92 -18.70 -11.02
CA VAL A 29 -4.11 -18.10 -9.71
C VAL A 29 -3.39 -16.76 -9.61
N GLN A 30 -3.80 -15.92 -8.67
CA GLN A 30 -3.18 -14.61 -8.47
C GLN A 30 -1.93 -14.67 -7.58
N VAL A 31 -1.05 -13.69 -7.76
CA VAL A 31 0.04 -13.39 -6.83
C VAL A 31 -0.21 -12.03 -6.19
N ALA A 32 -0.04 -11.96 -4.87
CA ALA A 32 -0.04 -10.73 -4.10
C ALA A 32 1.34 -10.50 -3.48
N LEU A 33 1.87 -9.30 -3.61
CA LEU A 33 3.21 -8.95 -3.20
C LEU A 33 3.22 -7.89 -2.10
N HIS A 34 3.92 -8.19 -1.00
CA HIS A 34 4.55 -7.21 -0.13
C HIS A 34 6.01 -7.12 -0.56
N ALA A 35 6.41 -6.03 -1.21
CA ALA A 35 7.72 -5.90 -1.82
C ALA A 35 8.84 -5.74 -0.77
N ASP A 36 10.08 -5.89 -1.23
CA ASP A 36 11.29 -5.76 -0.41
C ASP A 36 11.45 -4.32 0.13
N THR A 37 11.09 -4.11 1.38
CA THR A 37 11.11 -2.81 2.03
C THR A 37 12.52 -2.24 2.16
N LEU A 38 13.50 -3.10 2.38
CA LEU A 38 14.90 -2.70 2.62
C LEU A 38 15.72 -2.57 1.35
N ASN A 39 15.18 -2.93 0.19
CA ASN A 39 15.92 -3.03 -1.06
C ASN A 39 17.14 -3.96 -0.97
N GLU A 40 17.03 -5.04 -0.19
CA GLU A 40 18.14 -5.99 0.01
C GLU A 40 18.42 -6.84 -1.23
N ALA A 41 17.40 -7.15 -2.00
CA ALA A 41 17.48 -7.98 -3.19
C ALA A 41 17.39 -7.20 -4.50
N GLY A 42 17.37 -5.88 -4.43
CA GLY A 42 17.22 -4.97 -5.56
C GLY A 42 16.22 -3.86 -5.29
N PHE A 43 16.05 -2.99 -6.26
CA PHE A 43 15.12 -1.85 -6.20
C PHE A 43 13.79 -2.17 -6.89
N MET A 44 12.89 -1.20 -6.93
CA MET A 44 11.58 -1.36 -7.56
C MET A 44 11.70 -1.82 -9.03
N GLU A 45 12.68 -1.30 -9.75
CA GLU A 45 12.93 -1.64 -11.14
C GLU A 45 13.29 -3.13 -11.33
N ASP A 46 14.03 -3.73 -10.39
CA ASP A 46 14.38 -5.15 -10.41
C ASP A 46 13.14 -6.01 -10.14
N THR A 47 12.30 -5.59 -9.23
CA THR A 47 10.99 -6.24 -8.98
C THR A 47 10.11 -6.16 -10.22
N MET A 48 9.99 -5.01 -10.86
CA MET A 48 9.18 -4.85 -12.07
C MET A 48 9.76 -5.66 -13.25
N ALA A 49 11.09 -5.76 -13.35
CA ALA A 49 11.74 -6.61 -14.34
C ALA A 49 11.42 -8.10 -14.15
N ALA A 50 11.24 -8.56 -12.91
CA ALA A 50 10.82 -9.93 -12.61
C ALA A 50 9.31 -10.16 -12.89
N VAL A 51 8.48 -9.16 -12.68
CA VAL A 51 7.04 -9.21 -12.99
C VAL A 51 6.80 -9.31 -14.50
N LYS A 52 7.54 -8.54 -15.29
CA LYS A 52 7.37 -8.40 -16.74
C LYS A 52 5.96 -7.88 -17.07
N ASP A 53 5.23 -8.60 -17.91
CA ASP A 53 3.86 -8.32 -18.35
C ASP A 53 2.78 -9.10 -17.57
N ARG A 54 3.17 -9.86 -16.56
CA ARG A 54 2.25 -10.66 -15.73
C ARG A 54 1.48 -9.77 -14.75
N VAL A 55 0.25 -10.15 -14.45
CA VAL A 55 -0.59 -9.41 -13.50
C VAL A 55 -0.16 -9.66 -12.06
N LEU A 56 -0.03 -8.60 -11.29
CA LEU A 56 0.38 -8.67 -9.89
C LEU A 56 -0.46 -7.73 -9.03
N HIS A 57 -0.93 -8.23 -7.88
CA HIS A 57 -1.51 -7.40 -6.84
C HIS A 57 -0.40 -6.87 -5.93
N MET A 58 -0.21 -5.55 -5.93
CA MET A 58 0.78 -4.88 -5.09
C MET A 58 0.09 -4.30 -3.84
N TYR A 59 0.47 -4.78 -2.65
CA TYR A 59 -0.05 -4.24 -1.40
C TYR A 59 0.59 -2.90 -1.02
N HIS A 60 -0.15 -2.10 -0.24
CA HIS A 60 0.30 -0.81 0.34
C HIS A 60 1.25 -0.04 -0.60
N THR A 61 0.75 0.20 -1.80
CA THR A 61 1.53 0.72 -2.95
C THR A 61 2.04 2.15 -2.73
N GLU A 62 1.52 2.89 -1.76
CA GLU A 62 2.08 4.19 -1.37
C GLU A 62 3.48 4.07 -0.73
N GLY A 63 3.87 2.87 -0.30
CA GLY A 63 5.20 2.53 0.18
C GLY A 63 5.42 2.63 1.68
N ALA A 64 4.53 3.25 2.45
CA ALA A 64 4.73 3.41 3.90
C ALA A 64 4.50 2.12 4.69
N GLY A 65 3.64 1.23 4.21
CA GLY A 65 3.37 -0.08 4.85
C GLY A 65 4.39 -1.16 4.54
N GLY A 66 5.35 -0.88 3.67
CA GLY A 66 6.38 -1.81 3.23
C GLY A 66 6.54 -1.80 1.71
N GLY A 67 7.74 -2.14 1.26
CA GLY A 67 8.09 -2.18 -0.16
C GLY A 67 8.81 -0.95 -0.65
N HIS A 68 9.92 -1.15 -1.29
CA HIS A 68 10.76 -0.21 -2.06
C HIS A 68 10.53 1.29 -1.76
N ALA A 69 10.53 1.66 -0.47
CA ALA A 69 10.24 3.03 -0.06
C ALA A 69 11.34 4.00 -0.56
N PRO A 70 10.99 5.16 -1.15
CA PRO A 70 9.64 5.66 -1.40
C PRO A 70 9.09 5.31 -2.79
N ASP A 71 9.81 4.54 -3.59
CA ASP A 71 9.59 4.42 -5.04
C ASP A 71 8.47 3.47 -5.44
N LEU A 72 7.96 2.65 -4.52
CA LEU A 72 6.92 1.66 -4.81
C LEU A 72 5.66 2.27 -5.45
N ILE A 73 5.32 3.49 -5.09
CA ILE A 73 4.15 4.20 -5.65
C ILE A 73 4.22 4.32 -7.18
N LYS A 74 5.42 4.31 -7.77
CA LYS A 74 5.62 4.35 -9.22
C LYS A 74 5.05 3.11 -9.92
N SER A 75 4.93 1.99 -9.21
CA SER A 75 4.35 0.76 -9.76
C SER A 75 2.90 0.93 -10.20
N ALA A 76 2.18 1.88 -9.62
CA ALA A 76 0.81 2.22 -10.03
C ALA A 76 0.70 2.77 -11.47
N ALA A 77 1.81 3.13 -12.11
CA ALA A 77 1.84 3.53 -13.52
C ALA A 77 1.85 2.34 -14.50
N TYR A 78 2.04 1.12 -14.02
CA TYR A 78 2.08 -0.07 -14.85
C TYR A 78 0.68 -0.69 -14.98
N SER A 79 0.23 -0.92 -16.21
CA SER A 79 -1.12 -1.39 -16.49
C SER A 79 -1.43 -2.83 -16.03
N ASN A 80 -0.40 -3.60 -15.74
CA ASN A 80 -0.48 -4.97 -15.23
C ASN A 80 -0.36 -5.06 -13.70
N ILE A 81 -0.25 -3.94 -13.01
CA ILE A 81 -0.24 -3.88 -11.55
C ILE A 81 -1.62 -3.50 -11.04
N LEU A 82 -2.11 -4.25 -10.05
CA LEU A 82 -3.30 -3.95 -9.28
C LEU A 82 -2.86 -3.32 -7.94
N PRO A 83 -2.78 -1.98 -7.86
CA PRO A 83 -2.31 -1.33 -6.65
C PRO A 83 -3.40 -1.26 -5.60
N SER A 84 -3.05 -1.50 -4.35
CA SER A 84 -3.96 -1.33 -3.22
C SER A 84 -3.37 -0.46 -2.12
N SER A 85 -4.26 0.24 -1.43
CA SER A 85 -3.96 0.97 -0.20
C SER A 85 -4.32 0.13 1.02
N THR A 86 -3.80 0.55 2.17
CA THR A 86 -4.20 0.02 3.48
C THR A 86 -4.76 1.13 4.37
N ASN A 87 -5.72 0.80 5.22
CA ASN A 87 -6.45 1.80 5.99
C ASN A 87 -5.64 2.60 7.02
N PRO A 88 -4.50 2.13 7.55
CA PRO A 88 -3.74 2.90 8.56
C PRO A 88 -3.32 4.30 8.10
N THR A 89 -3.04 4.47 6.80
CA THR A 89 -2.60 5.74 6.23
C THR A 89 -3.74 6.62 5.72
N LEU A 90 -4.97 6.13 5.76
CA LEU A 90 -6.15 6.77 5.18
C LEU A 90 -7.15 7.28 6.23
N PRO A 91 -7.77 8.45 6.00
CA PRO A 91 -7.29 9.55 5.16
C PRO A 91 -6.08 10.24 5.77
N TYR A 92 -5.28 10.92 4.97
CA TYR A 92 -4.13 11.68 5.46
C TYR A 92 -4.60 12.85 6.35
N THR A 93 -4.06 12.89 7.57
CA THR A 93 -4.30 13.93 8.57
C THR A 93 -2.98 14.41 9.18
N HIS A 94 -3.02 15.42 10.02
CA HIS A 94 -1.84 15.92 10.71
C HIS A 94 -1.19 14.89 11.65
N ASN A 95 -1.93 13.88 12.11
CA ASN A 95 -1.41 12.82 12.97
C ASN A 95 -0.93 11.59 12.21
N THR A 96 -1.19 11.48 10.91
CA THR A 96 -0.97 10.22 10.15
C THR A 96 0.48 9.77 10.20
N VAL A 97 1.42 10.70 10.08
CA VAL A 97 2.87 10.37 10.09
C VAL A 97 3.28 9.84 11.46
N ASP A 98 2.87 10.49 12.54
CA ASP A 98 3.21 10.08 13.91
C ASP A 98 2.57 8.73 14.26
N GLU A 99 1.28 8.55 13.94
CA GLU A 99 0.58 7.28 14.14
C GLU A 99 1.24 6.15 13.33
N HIS A 100 1.69 6.45 12.12
CA HIS A 100 2.34 5.46 11.27
C HIS A 100 3.72 5.10 11.80
N LEU A 101 4.49 6.06 12.31
CA LEU A 101 5.76 5.82 12.97
C LEU A 101 5.60 4.86 14.15
N ASP A 102 4.64 5.14 15.03
CA ASP A 102 4.34 4.26 16.17
C ASP A 102 3.97 2.84 15.72
N MET A 103 3.18 2.72 14.65
CA MET A 103 2.80 1.42 14.10
C MET A 103 4.00 0.65 13.53
N VAL A 104 4.88 1.31 12.78
CA VAL A 104 6.12 0.70 12.26
C VAL A 104 7.01 0.24 13.43
N MET A 105 7.18 1.06 14.45
CA MET A 105 7.95 0.70 15.65
C MET A 105 7.41 -0.55 16.32
N ILE A 106 6.10 -0.66 16.50
CA ILE A 106 5.45 -1.79 17.16
C ILE A 106 5.52 -3.05 16.31
N THR A 107 5.17 -2.96 15.03
CA THR A 107 5.05 -4.12 14.14
C THR A 107 6.39 -4.75 13.77
N HIS A 108 7.46 -3.96 13.77
CA HIS A 108 8.82 -4.45 13.55
C HIS A 108 9.60 -4.71 14.85
N HIS A 109 8.91 -4.67 16.00
CA HIS A 109 9.52 -4.92 17.33
C HIS A 109 10.71 -4.00 17.63
N LEU A 110 10.66 -2.76 17.16
CA LEU A 110 11.69 -1.77 17.34
C LEU A 110 11.60 -1.13 18.74
N ASN A 111 12.72 -0.60 19.24
CA ASN A 111 12.81 -0.02 20.56
C ASN A 111 12.95 1.51 20.47
N ALA A 112 11.96 2.23 20.98
CA ALA A 112 11.95 3.69 21.01
C ALA A 112 13.07 4.33 21.85
N SER A 113 13.82 3.53 22.63
CA SER A 113 15.01 4.01 23.35
C SER A 113 16.31 3.90 22.53
N ILE A 114 16.25 3.33 21.32
CA ILE A 114 17.38 3.13 20.42
C ILE A 114 17.23 4.10 19.25
N PRO A 115 18.11 5.10 19.10
CA PRO A 115 18.02 6.08 18.02
C PRO A 115 18.05 5.48 16.61
N GLU A 116 18.80 4.41 16.42
CA GLU A 116 18.91 3.69 15.15
C GLU A 116 17.58 3.02 14.75
N ASP A 117 16.84 2.49 15.70
CA ASP A 117 15.53 1.90 15.47
C ASP A 117 14.51 2.96 15.03
N ILE A 118 14.54 4.12 15.70
CA ILE A 118 13.69 5.26 15.32
C ILE A 118 14.06 5.75 13.91
N ALA A 119 15.35 5.91 13.62
CA ALA A 119 15.81 6.35 12.30
C ALA A 119 15.45 5.35 11.20
N PHE A 120 15.49 4.06 11.50
CA PHE A 120 15.03 3.01 10.60
C PHE A 120 13.53 3.16 10.30
N ALA A 121 12.69 3.24 11.33
CA ALA A 121 11.25 3.40 11.17
C ALA A 121 10.90 4.68 10.38
N ASP A 122 11.50 5.81 10.75
CA ASP A 122 11.28 7.10 10.08
C ASP A 122 11.71 7.04 8.60
N SER A 123 12.77 6.31 8.27
CA SER A 123 13.24 6.14 6.89
C SER A 123 12.22 5.45 5.98
N ARG A 124 11.23 4.73 6.53
CA ARG A 124 10.18 4.02 5.79
C ARG A 124 8.95 4.87 5.52
N ILE A 125 8.84 6.03 6.16
CA ILE A 125 7.66 6.87 6.09
C ILE A 125 7.92 8.05 5.15
N ARG A 126 6.99 8.29 4.25
CA ARG A 126 7.02 9.41 3.30
C ARG A 126 5.66 10.10 3.31
N LYS A 127 5.58 11.23 4.01
CA LYS A 127 4.35 12.02 4.08
C LYS A 127 3.79 12.39 2.72
N GLU A 128 4.67 12.59 1.74
CA GLU A 128 4.28 12.98 0.38
C GLU A 128 3.54 11.85 -0.33
N THR A 129 4.01 10.61 -0.23
CA THR A 129 3.34 9.46 -0.85
C THR A 129 2.06 9.08 -0.12
N ILE A 130 2.06 9.18 1.22
CA ILE A 130 0.85 8.97 2.03
C ILE A 130 -0.21 10.03 1.71
N ALA A 131 0.18 11.30 1.62
CA ALA A 131 -0.76 12.37 1.26
C ALA A 131 -1.29 12.24 -0.18
N ALA A 132 -0.47 11.73 -1.11
CA ALA A 132 -0.89 11.47 -2.48
C ALA A 132 -1.87 10.29 -2.58
N GLU A 133 -1.82 9.36 -1.65
CA GLU A 133 -2.64 8.15 -1.65
C GLU A 133 -4.14 8.44 -1.71
N ASP A 134 -4.64 9.38 -0.90
CA ASP A 134 -6.05 9.79 -0.90
C ASP A 134 -6.49 10.28 -2.29
N VAL A 135 -5.65 11.10 -2.94
CA VAL A 135 -5.92 11.63 -4.28
C VAL A 135 -5.90 10.52 -5.33
N LEU A 136 -4.95 9.60 -5.23
CA LEU A 136 -4.85 8.46 -6.14
C LEU A 136 -6.03 7.49 -5.99
N GLN A 137 -6.54 7.31 -4.78
CA GLN A 137 -7.81 6.60 -4.52
C GLN A 137 -8.98 7.31 -5.21
N ASP A 138 -9.11 8.62 -5.03
CA ASP A 138 -10.18 9.42 -5.61
C ASP A 138 -10.14 9.45 -7.16
N MET A 139 -8.95 9.31 -7.73
CA MET A 139 -8.74 9.21 -9.18
C MET A 139 -8.96 7.80 -9.72
N GLY A 140 -9.14 6.80 -8.87
CA GLY A 140 -9.26 5.40 -9.27
C GLY A 140 -7.94 4.74 -9.66
N VAL A 141 -6.80 5.37 -9.38
CA VAL A 141 -5.47 4.77 -9.59
C VAL A 141 -5.26 3.64 -8.61
N PHE A 142 -5.56 3.87 -7.33
CA PHE A 142 -5.72 2.81 -6.34
C PHE A 142 -7.19 2.43 -6.26
N SER A 143 -7.52 1.20 -6.60
CA SER A 143 -8.92 0.74 -6.68
C SER A 143 -9.34 -0.14 -5.51
N MET A 144 -8.43 -0.44 -4.61
CA MET A 144 -8.66 -1.34 -3.48
C MET A 144 -8.18 -0.71 -2.17
N VAL A 145 -8.96 -0.91 -1.11
CA VAL A 145 -8.57 -0.59 0.26
C VAL A 145 -8.65 -1.87 1.08
N SER A 146 -7.57 -2.21 1.78
CA SER A 146 -7.51 -3.37 2.67
C SER A 146 -7.17 -2.96 4.10
N SER A 147 -7.23 -3.90 5.02
CA SER A 147 -6.92 -3.61 6.43
C SER A 147 -5.46 -3.76 6.78
N ASP A 148 -4.71 -4.60 6.08
CA ASP A 148 -3.39 -5.08 6.52
C ASP A 148 -3.42 -5.67 7.95
N SER A 149 -4.45 -6.43 8.25
CA SER A 149 -4.91 -6.76 9.62
C SER A 149 -3.96 -7.61 10.44
N GLN A 150 -3.02 -8.30 9.81
CA GLN A 150 -2.05 -9.17 10.51
C GLN A 150 -0.75 -8.45 10.87
N ALA A 151 -0.57 -7.22 10.40
CA ALA A 151 0.59 -6.40 10.70
C ALA A 151 0.14 -5.03 11.24
N MET A 152 0.00 -4.05 10.38
CA MET A 152 -0.27 -2.66 10.78
C MET A 152 -1.75 -2.29 10.71
N GLY A 153 -2.61 -3.23 10.34
CA GLY A 153 -3.98 -2.95 9.97
C GLY A 153 -4.99 -2.91 11.10
N ARG A 154 -6.12 -2.30 10.77
CA ARG A 154 -7.28 -2.14 11.65
C ARG A 154 -8.52 -2.64 10.92
N VAL A 155 -8.75 -3.96 10.98
CA VAL A 155 -9.80 -4.63 10.19
C VAL A 155 -11.20 -4.01 10.35
N GLY A 156 -11.55 -3.56 11.55
CA GLY A 156 -12.84 -2.92 11.82
C GLY A 156 -13.01 -1.52 11.22
N GLU A 157 -11.94 -0.91 10.76
CA GLU A 157 -11.95 0.48 10.28
C GLU A 157 -11.95 0.60 8.74
N VAL A 158 -11.83 -0.50 7.99
CA VAL A 158 -11.70 -0.45 6.52
C VAL A 158 -12.84 0.35 5.89
N VAL A 159 -14.08 0.00 6.19
CA VAL A 159 -15.27 0.66 5.62
C VAL A 159 -15.33 2.13 6.06
N THR A 160 -15.14 2.38 7.35
CA THR A 160 -15.22 3.74 7.90
C THR A 160 -14.16 4.65 7.29
N ARG A 161 -12.91 4.19 7.19
CA ARG A 161 -11.83 4.98 6.60
C ARG A 161 -12.00 5.19 5.10
N THR A 162 -12.52 4.23 4.38
CA THR A 162 -12.89 4.41 2.96
C THR A 162 -13.91 5.55 2.79
N TRP A 163 -14.92 5.62 3.65
CA TRP A 163 -15.89 6.69 3.64
C TRP A 163 -15.29 8.04 4.07
N GLN A 164 -14.39 8.04 5.03
CA GLN A 164 -13.67 9.25 5.43
C GLN A 164 -12.79 9.79 4.30
N VAL A 165 -12.12 8.93 3.52
CA VAL A 165 -11.38 9.35 2.32
C VAL A 165 -12.33 9.98 1.30
N ALA A 166 -13.46 9.36 1.01
CA ALA A 166 -14.45 9.90 0.08
C ALA A 166 -14.94 11.29 0.51
N HIS A 167 -15.25 11.46 1.81
CA HIS A 167 -15.63 12.74 2.36
C HIS A 167 -14.51 13.77 2.27
N ARG A 168 -13.30 13.39 2.65
CA ARG A 168 -12.12 14.27 2.60
C ARG A 168 -11.83 14.73 1.17
N MET A 169 -11.97 13.87 0.21
CA MET A 169 -11.78 14.19 -1.21
C MET A 169 -12.89 15.11 -1.73
N LYS A 170 -14.12 14.96 -1.26
CA LYS A 170 -15.19 15.92 -1.56
C LYS A 170 -14.87 17.32 -1.03
N GLU A 171 -14.36 17.43 0.20
CA GLU A 171 -13.95 18.71 0.78
C GLU A 171 -12.80 19.38 0.00
N GLN A 172 -11.79 18.59 -0.38
CA GLN A 172 -10.58 19.10 -1.03
C GLN A 172 -10.73 19.33 -2.54
N ARG A 173 -11.47 18.47 -3.22
CA ARG A 173 -11.55 18.44 -4.69
C ARG A 173 -12.94 18.82 -5.23
N GLY A 174 -13.89 19.07 -4.36
CA GLY A 174 -15.25 19.40 -4.70
C GLY A 174 -16.19 18.20 -4.87
N PRO A 175 -17.50 18.42 -4.92
CA PRO A 175 -18.48 17.36 -5.12
C PRO A 175 -18.39 16.77 -6.52
N LEU A 176 -18.81 15.51 -6.65
CA LEU A 176 -19.09 14.87 -7.94
C LEU A 176 -20.54 15.19 -8.37
N ASP A 177 -20.82 14.98 -9.66
CA ASP A 177 -22.17 15.16 -10.19
C ASP A 177 -23.17 14.27 -9.42
N GLY A 178 -24.22 14.90 -8.92
CA GLY A 178 -25.24 14.21 -8.11
C GLY A 178 -24.96 14.12 -6.62
N ASP A 179 -23.80 14.62 -6.16
CA ASP A 179 -23.55 14.81 -4.74
C ASP A 179 -24.32 16.01 -4.20
N PHE A 180 -24.68 15.95 -2.93
CA PHE A 180 -25.18 17.09 -2.18
C PHE A 180 -24.60 17.10 -0.77
N GLU A 181 -24.91 18.12 -0.01
CA GLU A 181 -24.21 18.52 1.22
C GLU A 181 -23.90 17.38 2.21
N TYR A 182 -24.80 16.41 2.32
CA TYR A 182 -24.68 15.32 3.33
C TYR A 182 -24.46 13.95 2.72
N HIS A 183 -23.88 13.87 1.53
CA HIS A 183 -23.83 12.60 0.82
C HIS A 183 -22.62 12.49 -0.12
N ASP A 184 -21.84 11.47 0.09
CA ASP A 184 -20.56 11.20 -0.59
C ASP A 184 -20.62 9.92 -1.44
N ASN A 185 -21.81 9.36 -1.68
CA ASN A 185 -21.99 8.04 -2.27
C ASN A 185 -21.41 7.91 -3.68
N ASN A 186 -21.28 8.99 -4.44
CA ASN A 186 -20.76 8.94 -5.79
C ASN A 186 -19.25 8.66 -5.85
N ARG A 187 -18.52 8.92 -4.74
CA ARG A 187 -17.11 8.52 -4.63
C ARG A 187 -16.90 7.10 -4.16
N ILE A 188 -17.85 6.53 -3.46
CA ILE A 188 -17.76 5.17 -2.89
C ILE A 188 -18.18 4.09 -3.89
N LYS A 189 -18.94 4.45 -4.89
CA LYS A 189 -19.40 3.55 -5.95
C LYS A 189 -18.29 3.16 -6.90
#